data_4b997d2215b99240afe6683393f3d915
#
_entry.id   4b997d2215b99240afe6683393f3d915
#
_cell.length_a   1.000
_cell.length_b   1.000
_cell.length_c   1.000
_cell.angle_alpha   90.00
_cell.angle_beta   90.00
_cell.angle_gamma   90.00
#
_symmetry.space_group_name_H-M   'P 1'
#
loop_
_entity.id
_entity.type
_entity.pdbx_description
1 polymer ?
#
loop_
_entity_poly.entity_id
_entity_poly.type
_entity_poly.pdbx_seq_one_letter_code
_entity_poly.pdbx_strand_id
1 'polypeptide(L)'
;MLKRIVKQFNDSTIKQENNIMIPAQFNAKEVEQKWYDYWMKNDYFTSKPDHRTPYTIVIPPPNVTGVLHMGHMLNNTIQDVLIRRARLKGFNACWVPGTDHASIATEAKVVAKLKEEGINKNDLTREEFLKHAW
;
A
#
# COMPACT_ATOMS: atom_id res chain seq x y z
N MET A 1 -2.45 38.39 -2.93
CA MET A 1 -2.59 37.41 -1.87
C MET A 1 -1.58 36.27 -2.00
N LEU A 2 -1.46 35.60 -3.14
CA LEU A 2 -0.50 34.48 -3.37
C LEU A 2 0.97 34.86 -3.12
N LYS A 3 1.44 36.00 -3.56
CA LYS A 3 2.83 36.45 -3.36
C LYS A 3 3.23 36.67 -1.89
N ARG A 4 2.25 36.92 -1.02
CA ARG A 4 2.49 37.06 0.42
C ARG A 4 2.63 35.73 1.13
N ILE A 5 1.88 34.73 0.67
CA ILE A 5 1.93 33.34 1.18
C ILE A 5 3.26 32.68 0.79
N VAL A 6 3.69 32.83 -0.46
CA VAL A 6 4.98 32.29 -0.96
C VAL A 6 6.17 32.92 -0.23
N LYS A 7 6.12 34.22 0.08
CA LYS A 7 7.19 34.89 0.83
C LYS A 7 7.25 34.42 2.29
N GLN A 8 6.09 34.17 2.91
CA GLN A 8 6.03 33.67 4.30
C GLN A 8 6.50 32.22 4.43
N PHE A 9 6.28 31.38 3.40
CA PHE A 9 6.86 30.02 3.35
C PHE A 9 8.38 30.05 3.17
N ASN A 10 8.91 30.91 2.32
CA ASN A 10 10.36 31.01 2.13
C ASN A 10 11.09 31.53 3.37
N ASP A 11 10.56 32.51 4.09
CA ASP A 11 11.24 33.10 5.25
C ASP A 11 11.23 32.19 6.50
N SER A 12 10.22 31.35 6.67
CA SER A 12 10.18 30.42 7.80
C SER A 12 10.97 29.12 7.54
N THR A 13 11.01 28.67 6.30
CA THR A 13 11.75 27.45 5.91
C THR A 13 13.26 27.71 5.83
N ILE A 14 13.67 28.87 5.33
CA ILE A 14 15.10 29.25 5.20
C ILE A 14 15.77 29.49 6.55
N LYS A 15 15.03 29.91 7.59
CA LYS A 15 15.57 30.14 8.94
C LYS A 15 15.84 28.90 9.76
N GLN A 16 15.32 27.71 9.35
CA GLN A 16 15.58 26.44 10.01
C GLN A 16 16.66 25.57 9.34
N GLU A 17 17.22 25.99 8.20
CA GLU A 17 18.16 25.18 7.42
C GLU A 17 19.63 25.28 7.85
N ASN A 18 19.96 25.97 8.94
CA ASN A 18 21.33 26.03 9.42
C ASN A 18 21.68 24.75 10.18
N ASN A 19 22.34 23.81 9.50
CA ASN A 19 23.03 22.61 9.97
C ASN A 19 22.36 21.23 9.81
N ILE A 20 21.46 21.04 8.86
CA ILE A 20 21.13 19.67 8.48
C ILE A 20 22.22 19.14 7.52
N MET A 21 23.23 18.46 8.06
CA MET A 21 24.13 17.67 7.23
C MET A 21 23.32 16.51 6.63
N ILE A 22 23.14 16.55 5.31
CA ILE A 22 22.52 15.42 4.58
C ILE A 22 23.48 14.24 4.68
N PRO A 23 23.06 13.07 5.20
CA PRO A 23 23.91 11.89 5.27
C PRO A 23 24.43 11.51 3.89
N ALA A 24 25.68 11.04 3.82
CA ALA A 24 26.30 10.59 2.57
C ALA A 24 25.59 9.36 1.96
N GLN A 25 24.87 8.59 2.79
CA GLN A 25 24.09 7.44 2.36
C GLN A 25 22.63 7.58 2.81
N PHE A 26 21.71 7.24 1.92
CA PHE A 26 20.30 7.17 2.23
C PHE A 26 19.98 5.88 2.99
N ASN A 27 19.32 6.00 4.15
CA ASN A 27 18.83 4.86 4.92
C ASN A 27 17.29 4.79 4.81
N ALA A 28 16.81 3.89 3.95
CA ALA A 28 15.39 3.71 3.71
C ALA A 28 14.62 3.36 5.00
N LYS A 29 15.17 2.50 5.86
CA LYS A 29 14.51 2.05 7.09
C LYS A 29 14.18 3.17 8.08
N GLU A 30 14.98 4.22 8.10
CA GLU A 30 14.76 5.36 9.00
C GLU A 30 13.63 6.28 8.53
N VAL A 31 13.38 6.32 7.23
CA VAL A 31 12.43 7.29 6.64
C VAL A 31 11.11 6.66 6.21
N GLU A 32 11.10 5.40 5.82
CA GLU A 32 9.89 4.74 5.29
C GLU A 32 8.75 4.72 6.29
N GLN A 33 9.00 4.23 7.51
CA GLN A 33 7.98 4.17 8.55
C GLN A 33 7.46 5.56 8.93
N LYS A 34 8.36 6.53 9.10
CA LYS A 34 8.02 7.92 9.41
C LYS A 34 7.06 8.51 8.39
N TRP A 35 7.35 8.32 7.09
CA TRP A 35 6.51 8.87 6.03
C TRP A 35 5.19 8.12 5.89
N TYR A 36 5.20 6.79 6.07
CA TYR A 36 3.99 5.98 6.05
C TYR A 36 3.02 6.44 7.17
N ASP A 37 3.52 6.56 8.39
CA ASP A 37 2.71 7.03 9.54
C ASP A 37 2.17 8.44 9.31
N TYR A 38 2.99 9.31 8.74
CA TYR A 38 2.58 10.66 8.40
C TYR A 38 1.45 10.67 7.38
N TRP A 39 1.53 9.86 6.33
CA TRP A 39 0.49 9.75 5.32
C TRP A 39 -0.80 9.18 5.87
N MET A 40 -0.71 8.15 6.69
CA MET A 40 -1.88 7.53 7.33
C MET A 40 -2.57 8.48 8.31
N LYS A 41 -1.79 9.18 9.14
CA LYS A 41 -2.31 10.16 10.10
C LYS A 41 -3.08 11.31 9.43
N ASN A 42 -2.68 11.68 8.23
CA ASN A 42 -3.30 12.80 7.50
C ASN A 42 -4.34 12.34 6.46
N ASP A 43 -4.68 11.07 6.40
CA ASP A 43 -5.69 10.50 5.47
C ASP A 43 -5.44 10.84 3.99
N TYR A 44 -4.18 11.00 3.56
CA TYR A 44 -3.86 11.47 2.20
C TYR A 44 -4.31 10.52 1.10
N PHE A 45 -4.50 9.24 1.41
CA PHE A 45 -4.92 8.23 0.43
C PHE A 45 -6.40 7.87 0.52
N THR A 46 -7.10 8.40 1.51
CA THR A 46 -8.53 8.18 1.68
C THR A 46 -9.31 8.89 0.56
N SER A 47 -10.21 8.16 -0.07
CA SER A 47 -11.16 8.70 -1.05
C SER A 47 -12.56 8.63 -0.47
N LYS A 48 -13.25 9.76 -0.46
CA LYS A 48 -14.67 9.87 -0.07
C LYS A 48 -15.43 10.51 -1.22
N PRO A 49 -16.66 10.08 -1.53
CA PRO A 49 -17.47 10.70 -2.57
C PRO A 49 -17.62 12.21 -2.33
N ASP A 50 -17.28 13.01 -3.32
CA ASP A 50 -17.43 14.47 -3.32
C ASP A 50 -17.73 15.00 -4.74
N HIS A 51 -17.65 16.31 -4.93
CA HIS A 51 -17.94 16.97 -6.22
C HIS A 51 -16.82 16.85 -7.25
N ARG A 52 -15.65 16.33 -6.90
CA ARG A 52 -14.52 16.15 -7.82
C ARG A 52 -14.79 14.99 -8.79
N THR A 53 -14.21 15.09 -9.99
CA THR A 53 -14.27 14.00 -10.96
C THR A 53 -13.63 12.73 -10.38
N PRO A 54 -14.33 11.60 -10.35
CA PRO A 54 -13.78 10.35 -9.82
C PRO A 54 -12.72 9.77 -10.76
N TYR A 55 -11.69 9.18 -10.18
CA TYR A 55 -10.68 8.41 -10.89
C TYR A 55 -10.32 7.17 -10.07
N THR A 56 -10.77 6.00 -10.49
CA THR A 56 -10.60 4.76 -9.73
C THR A 56 -9.81 3.74 -10.51
N ILE A 57 -8.83 3.13 -9.85
CA ILE A 57 -8.11 1.95 -10.35
C ILE A 57 -8.32 0.83 -9.34
N VAL A 58 -8.72 -0.34 -9.85
CA VAL A 58 -8.75 -1.59 -9.07
C VAL A 58 -7.52 -2.39 -9.47
N ILE A 59 -6.69 -2.75 -8.49
CA ILE A 59 -5.49 -3.54 -8.77
C ILE A 59 -5.90 -4.98 -9.18
N PRO A 60 -5.22 -5.61 -10.14
CA PRO A 60 -5.34 -7.05 -10.32
C PRO A 60 -4.87 -7.74 -9.05
N PRO A 61 -5.75 -8.48 -8.35
CA PRO A 61 -5.43 -9.01 -7.02
C PRO A 61 -4.38 -10.12 -7.14
N PRO A 62 -3.23 -10.01 -6.46
CA PRO A 62 -2.27 -11.11 -6.42
C PRO A 62 -2.81 -12.27 -5.60
N ASN A 63 -2.42 -13.50 -5.96
CA ASN A 63 -2.76 -14.68 -5.18
C ASN A 63 -2.16 -14.60 -3.79
N VAL A 64 -2.97 -14.78 -2.74
CA VAL A 64 -2.53 -14.74 -1.34
C VAL A 64 -1.46 -15.79 -1.02
N THR A 65 -1.42 -16.89 -1.79
CA THR A 65 -0.45 -17.98 -1.63
C THR A 65 0.86 -17.76 -2.37
N GLY A 66 0.97 -16.70 -3.18
CA GLY A 66 2.14 -16.38 -3.98
C GLY A 66 3.07 -15.39 -3.30
N VAL A 67 4.36 -15.48 -3.61
CA VAL A 67 5.33 -14.43 -3.28
C VAL A 67 5.24 -13.35 -4.35
N LEU A 68 5.22 -12.08 -3.93
CA LEU A 68 5.24 -10.97 -4.87
C LEU A 68 6.57 -10.94 -5.62
N HIS A 69 6.52 -10.64 -6.90
CA HIS A 69 7.68 -10.61 -7.79
C HIS A 69 7.69 -9.34 -8.66
N MET A 70 8.74 -9.18 -9.48
CA MET A 70 8.93 -7.99 -10.31
C MET A 70 7.73 -7.63 -11.21
N GLY A 71 6.97 -8.64 -11.67
CA GLY A 71 5.75 -8.39 -12.44
C GLY A 71 4.68 -7.65 -11.65
N HIS A 72 4.50 -7.98 -10.38
CA HIS A 72 3.59 -7.24 -9.49
C HIS A 72 4.11 -5.83 -9.24
N MET A 73 5.43 -5.67 -9.02
CA MET A 73 6.03 -4.34 -8.84
C MET A 73 5.81 -3.46 -10.07
N LEU A 74 6.09 -3.96 -11.28
CA LEU A 74 5.90 -3.19 -12.51
C LEU A 74 4.44 -2.74 -12.66
N ASN A 75 3.49 -3.68 -12.52
CA ASN A 75 2.07 -3.38 -12.64
C ASN A 75 1.62 -2.31 -11.62
N ASN A 76 1.98 -2.50 -10.35
CA ASN A 76 1.59 -1.57 -9.29
C ASN A 76 2.28 -0.20 -9.43
N THR A 77 3.51 -0.14 -9.91
CA THR A 77 4.22 1.13 -10.14
C THR A 77 3.51 1.96 -11.21
N ILE A 78 3.06 1.35 -12.30
CA ILE A 78 2.30 2.06 -13.36
C ILE A 78 1.01 2.65 -12.77
N GLN A 79 0.27 1.86 -12.00
CA GLN A 79 -0.96 2.29 -11.36
C GLN A 79 -0.72 3.41 -10.34
N ASP A 80 0.32 3.30 -9.52
CA ASP A 80 0.71 4.32 -8.53
C ASP A 80 1.00 5.66 -9.20
N VAL A 81 1.76 5.66 -10.30
CA VAL A 81 2.05 6.88 -11.09
C VAL A 81 0.76 7.51 -11.60
N LEU A 82 -0.17 6.72 -12.12
CA LEU A 82 -1.45 7.23 -12.64
C LEU A 82 -2.33 7.80 -11.52
N ILE A 83 -2.42 7.14 -10.39
CA ILE A 83 -3.19 7.60 -9.22
C ILE A 83 -2.59 8.89 -8.64
N ARG A 84 -1.27 8.96 -8.50
CA ARG A 84 -0.58 10.18 -8.04
C ARG A 84 -0.82 11.35 -8.98
N ARG A 85 -0.71 11.10 -10.29
CA ARG A 85 -1.02 12.12 -11.30
C ARG A 85 -2.47 12.59 -11.22
N ALA A 86 -3.44 11.68 -11.04
CA ALA A 86 -4.84 12.04 -10.89
C ALA A 86 -5.07 12.94 -9.65
N ARG A 87 -4.46 12.60 -8.50
CA ARG A 87 -4.52 13.45 -7.29
C ARG A 87 -3.95 14.83 -7.54
N LEU A 88 -2.79 14.95 -8.18
CA LEU A 88 -2.16 16.23 -8.51
C LEU A 88 -3.03 17.07 -9.45
N LYS A 89 -3.86 16.46 -10.29
CA LYS A 89 -4.82 17.13 -11.17
C LYS A 89 -6.15 17.48 -10.48
N GLY A 90 -6.29 17.17 -9.20
CA GLY A 90 -7.49 17.49 -8.42
C GLY A 90 -8.64 16.50 -8.57
N PHE A 91 -8.42 15.30 -9.14
CA PHE A 91 -9.42 14.23 -9.16
C PHE A 91 -9.66 13.65 -7.77
N ASN A 92 -10.84 13.09 -7.56
CA ASN A 92 -11.09 12.21 -6.41
C ASN A 92 -10.55 10.81 -6.76
N ALA A 93 -9.28 10.59 -6.43
CA ALA A 93 -8.57 9.40 -6.85
C ALA A 93 -8.64 8.30 -5.79
N CYS A 94 -9.14 7.14 -6.19
CA CYS A 94 -9.26 5.94 -5.37
C CYS A 94 -8.46 4.79 -5.98
N TRP A 95 -7.53 4.23 -5.23
CA TRP A 95 -6.80 3.02 -5.62
C TRP A 95 -7.24 1.88 -4.70
N VAL A 96 -7.89 0.86 -5.28
CA VAL A 96 -8.51 -0.24 -4.53
C VAL A 96 -7.57 -1.45 -4.57
N PRO A 97 -6.89 -1.78 -3.47
CA PRO A 97 -6.10 -3.00 -3.36
C PRO A 97 -6.98 -4.21 -3.04
N GLY A 98 -6.46 -5.41 -3.28
CA GLY A 98 -7.09 -6.65 -2.92
C GLY A 98 -6.14 -7.83 -3.10
N THR A 99 -6.55 -9.00 -2.62
CA THR A 99 -5.86 -10.28 -2.81
C THR A 99 -6.83 -11.32 -3.36
N ASP A 100 -6.30 -12.23 -4.18
CA ASP A 100 -7.08 -13.35 -4.70
C ASP A 100 -6.88 -14.58 -3.78
N HIS A 101 -7.98 -15.02 -3.20
CA HIS A 101 -8.05 -16.23 -2.38
C HIS A 101 -8.48 -17.43 -3.23
N ALA A 102 -7.79 -17.68 -4.36
CA ALA A 102 -8.05 -18.83 -5.23
C ALA A 102 -8.10 -20.12 -4.40
N SER A 103 -9.30 -20.70 -4.29
CA SER A 103 -9.60 -21.78 -3.35
C SER A 103 -8.70 -23.00 -3.51
N ILE A 104 -8.46 -23.45 -4.74
CA ILE A 104 -7.64 -24.65 -5.04
C ILE A 104 -6.19 -24.47 -4.57
N ALA A 105 -5.58 -23.34 -4.90
CA ALA A 105 -4.18 -23.07 -4.53
C ALA A 105 -4.02 -22.87 -3.02
N THR A 106 -4.96 -22.20 -2.37
CA THR A 106 -4.97 -21.99 -0.93
C THR A 106 -5.15 -23.33 -0.21
N GLU A 107 -6.13 -24.14 -0.62
CA GLU A 107 -6.39 -25.44 -0.06
C GLU A 107 -5.16 -26.37 -0.16
N ALA A 108 -4.53 -26.42 -1.34
CA ALA A 108 -3.33 -27.25 -1.55
C ALA A 108 -2.19 -26.87 -0.58
N LYS A 109 -1.96 -25.58 -0.36
CA LYS A 109 -0.93 -25.11 0.59
C LYS A 109 -1.29 -25.39 2.04
N VAL A 110 -2.54 -25.19 2.44
CA VAL A 110 -3.00 -25.51 3.80
C VAL A 110 -2.88 -27.00 4.06
N VAL A 111 -3.29 -27.84 3.12
CA VAL A 111 -3.15 -29.32 3.25
C VAL A 111 -1.69 -29.73 3.35
N ALA A 112 -0.80 -29.12 2.56
CA ALA A 112 0.64 -29.40 2.65
C ALA A 112 1.19 -29.06 4.04
N LYS A 113 0.84 -27.89 4.58
CA LYS A 113 1.25 -27.44 5.91
C LYS A 113 0.70 -28.34 7.01
N LEU A 114 -0.58 -28.70 6.96
CA LEU A 114 -1.18 -29.63 7.92
C LEU A 114 -0.47 -30.97 7.92
N LYS A 115 -0.09 -31.48 6.73
CA LYS A 115 0.67 -32.73 6.60
C LYS A 115 2.05 -32.65 7.24
N GLU A 116 2.74 -31.52 7.12
CA GLU A 116 4.01 -31.25 7.81
C GLU A 116 3.84 -31.28 9.34
N GLU A 117 2.71 -30.79 9.82
CA GLU A 117 2.33 -30.77 11.25
C GLU A 117 1.76 -32.12 11.73
N GLY A 118 1.67 -33.16 10.85
CA GLY A 118 1.16 -34.48 11.18
C GLY A 118 -0.38 -34.54 11.27
N ILE A 119 -1.08 -33.51 10.78
CA ILE A 119 -2.54 -33.43 10.83
C ILE A 119 -3.11 -33.88 9.48
N ASN A 120 -4.08 -34.80 9.49
CA ASN A 120 -4.78 -35.18 8.27
C ASN A 120 -6.02 -34.28 8.07
N LYS A 121 -6.15 -33.68 6.88
CA LYS A 121 -7.32 -32.87 6.53
C LYS A 121 -8.64 -33.59 6.77
N ASN A 122 -8.71 -34.91 6.53
CA ASN A 122 -9.94 -35.69 6.67
C ASN A 122 -10.41 -35.85 8.13
N ASP A 123 -9.53 -35.58 9.08
CA ASP A 123 -9.84 -35.64 10.52
C ASP A 123 -10.38 -34.29 11.05
N LEU A 124 -10.35 -33.24 10.21
CA LEU A 124 -10.82 -31.92 10.56
C LEU A 124 -12.23 -31.67 10.04
N THR A 125 -13.02 -30.99 10.87
CA THR A 125 -14.27 -30.38 10.40
C THR A 125 -13.98 -29.20 9.44
N ARG A 126 -15.01 -28.79 8.68
CA ARG A 126 -14.87 -27.61 7.80
C ARG A 126 -14.46 -26.35 8.58
N GLU A 127 -14.99 -26.17 9.77
CA GLU A 127 -14.70 -25.00 10.60
C GLU A 127 -13.25 -24.99 11.11
N GLU A 128 -12.75 -26.14 11.52
CA GLU A 128 -11.35 -26.32 11.91
C GLU A 128 -10.42 -26.09 10.74
N PHE A 129 -10.70 -26.66 9.58
CA PHE A 129 -9.92 -26.44 8.38
C PHE A 129 -9.85 -24.95 7.99
N LEU A 130 -10.98 -24.23 8.07
CA LEU A 130 -11.02 -22.79 7.78
C LEU A 130 -10.14 -21.95 8.72
N LYS A 131 -9.99 -22.36 9.98
CA LYS A 131 -9.06 -21.70 10.92
C LYS A 131 -7.59 -21.77 10.48
N HIS A 132 -7.23 -22.85 9.81
CA HIS A 132 -5.87 -23.01 9.24
C HIS A 132 -5.70 -22.28 7.90
N ALA A 133 -6.79 -21.94 7.21
CA ALA A 133 -6.79 -21.28 5.92
C ALA A 133 -6.71 -19.74 6.02
N TRP A 134 -7.07 -19.20 7.17
CA TRP A 134 -7.05 -17.77 7.50
C TRP A 134 -5.89 -17.40 8.44
#